data_bf7a989d023bbc49d99e46f044844498
#
_entry.id   bf7a989d023bbc49d99e46f044844498
#
_cell.length_a   1.000
_cell.length_b   1.000
_cell.length_c   1.000
_cell.angle_alpha   90.00
_cell.angle_beta   90.00
_cell.angle_gamma   90.00
#
_symmetry.space_group_name_H-M   'P 1'
#
loop_
_entity.id
_entity.type
_entity.pdbx_description
1 polymer ?
#
loop_
_entity_poly.entity_id
_entity_poly.type
_entity_poly.pdbx_seq_one_letter_code
_entity_poly.pdbx_strand_id
1 'polypeptide(L)'
;MVVLAADRLTVRQNGKTILNQISFNIKQGEQWAITGPSGSGKTTFLKALTGKQFFSGHLTIKDNNLFPKKVVLIEQQHYFKNLSNTSNFYYQQRFNSQDAEDAVTVEEYLQYVISKNVKANNELAWLAELFDLKKLYPERLIQLSNGENKRLQIVKALLEQPAFLLLDNPFTGLDVKSRQTLEEVLYTVAQKGIHIIMVTSAAQLPFFITNVLSLSDNGSCSVAEVKAASRHEVNLKAGTISSLNKDLLHELTVNGKRDFFKFAVRMKNVTVKYDHTILDNITWEVRSGERWSLSGPNGSGKSTLLSLVNADNPQAYANDIYLFGRKRGTGESIWDIKKKTGFVSPELHLYFKKSTNGFDVAASGLFDTIGLFRKINEQQKLLVTKWMQLLKIEHLTKRFLFQLSNSEQRLVLLARALVKNPPLLILDEPCQGLDDEQTAFFKAIINEICVAGNKTLIYVSHYPAEIPECVTKFIKLENGKRIE
;
A
#
# COMPACT_ATOMS: atom_id res chain seq x y z
N MET A 1 19.49 -2.34 -31.33
CA MET A 1 18.87 -1.17 -31.95
C MET A 1 18.20 -0.34 -30.84
N VAL A 2 18.33 1.01 -30.85
CA VAL A 2 17.61 1.89 -29.89
C VAL A 2 16.14 1.93 -30.25
N VAL A 3 15.26 1.64 -29.32
CA VAL A 3 13.81 1.62 -29.50
C VAL A 3 13.09 2.80 -28.84
N LEU A 4 13.70 3.37 -27.77
CA LEU A 4 13.24 4.59 -27.12
C LEU A 4 14.46 5.43 -26.74
N ALA A 5 14.43 6.73 -27.08
CA ALA A 5 15.46 7.69 -26.71
C ALA A 5 14.83 8.92 -26.08
N ALA A 6 15.34 9.34 -24.94
CA ALA A 6 15.03 10.62 -24.33
C ALA A 6 16.29 11.49 -24.33
N ASP A 7 16.16 12.74 -24.74
CA ASP A 7 17.22 13.74 -24.71
C ASP A 7 16.77 14.97 -23.94
N ARG A 8 17.48 15.28 -22.84
CA ARG A 8 17.27 16.43 -21.95
C ARG A 8 15.83 16.63 -21.51
N LEU A 9 15.12 15.51 -21.23
CA LEU A 9 13.75 15.54 -20.75
C LEU A 9 13.68 16.26 -19.41
N THR A 10 12.94 17.37 -19.36
CA THR A 10 12.78 18.20 -18.17
C THR A 10 11.31 18.39 -17.86
N VAL A 11 10.89 18.12 -16.62
CA VAL A 11 9.52 18.32 -16.13
C VAL A 11 9.49 19.36 -15.04
N ARG A 12 8.59 20.34 -15.17
CA ARG A 12 8.32 21.36 -14.16
C ARG A 12 6.88 21.27 -13.68
N GLN A 13 6.67 21.36 -12.38
CA GLN A 13 5.33 21.41 -11.76
C GLN A 13 5.31 22.49 -10.68
N ASN A 14 4.29 23.34 -10.67
CA ASN A 14 4.10 24.40 -9.69
C ASN A 14 5.38 25.26 -9.48
N GLY A 15 6.09 25.59 -10.54
CA GLY A 15 7.31 26.38 -10.50
C GLY A 15 8.58 25.61 -10.06
N LYS A 16 8.46 24.35 -9.65
CA LYS A 16 9.62 23.51 -9.28
C LYS A 16 10.01 22.56 -10.42
N THR A 17 11.31 22.41 -10.65
CA THR A 17 11.83 21.37 -11.55
C THR A 17 11.82 20.04 -10.80
N ILE A 18 11.03 19.09 -11.32
CA ILE A 18 10.93 17.73 -10.77
C ILE A 18 11.91 16.79 -11.44
N LEU A 19 12.05 16.89 -12.77
CA LEU A 19 13.04 16.13 -13.55
C LEU A 19 13.89 17.13 -14.31
N ASN A 20 15.20 16.95 -14.26
CA ASN A 20 16.15 17.89 -14.83
C ASN A 20 17.07 17.23 -15.86
N GLN A 21 16.84 17.53 -17.15
CA GLN A 21 17.66 17.12 -18.27
C GLN A 21 17.97 15.60 -18.33
N ILE A 22 16.96 14.77 -18.11
CA ILE A 22 17.07 13.30 -18.15
C ILE A 22 17.35 12.87 -19.59
N SER A 23 18.49 12.17 -19.80
CA SER A 23 18.85 11.61 -21.11
C SER A 23 19.20 10.13 -20.95
N PHE A 24 18.58 9.25 -21.75
CA PHE A 24 18.82 7.82 -21.75
C PHE A 24 18.33 7.17 -23.03
N ASN A 25 18.79 5.95 -23.29
CA ASN A 25 18.41 5.17 -24.45
C ASN A 25 18.05 3.75 -24.04
N ILE A 26 16.91 3.24 -24.49
CA ILE A 26 16.49 1.85 -24.35
C ILE A 26 16.77 1.13 -25.66
N LYS A 27 17.47 0.00 -25.58
CA LYS A 27 17.72 -0.90 -26.70
C LYS A 27 16.70 -2.02 -26.75
N GLN A 28 16.59 -2.66 -27.90
CA GLN A 28 15.74 -3.82 -28.09
C GLN A 28 16.15 -4.95 -27.12
N GLY A 29 15.17 -5.56 -26.44
CA GLY A 29 15.38 -6.62 -25.47
C GLY A 29 15.72 -6.16 -24.05
N GLU A 30 16.02 -4.86 -23.85
CA GLU A 30 16.28 -4.35 -22.51
C GLU A 30 14.96 -4.18 -21.71
N GLN A 31 15.06 -4.51 -20.41
CA GLN A 31 13.98 -4.31 -19.42
C GLN A 31 14.53 -3.39 -18.33
N TRP A 32 13.79 -2.35 -17.99
CA TRP A 32 14.29 -1.26 -17.18
C TRP A 32 13.57 -1.11 -15.86
N ALA A 33 14.31 -0.88 -14.78
CA ALA A 33 13.77 -0.42 -13.51
C ALA A 33 14.11 1.06 -13.29
N ILE A 34 13.16 1.79 -12.69
CA ILE A 34 13.35 3.16 -12.23
C ILE A 34 13.34 3.11 -10.71
N THR A 35 14.44 3.56 -10.11
CA THR A 35 14.66 3.59 -8.66
C THR A 35 14.91 5.02 -8.18
N GLY A 36 14.99 5.23 -6.89
CA GLY A 36 15.28 6.52 -6.27
C GLY A 36 14.37 6.81 -5.07
N PRO A 37 14.69 7.83 -4.27
CA PRO A 37 13.95 8.18 -3.08
C PRO A 37 12.51 8.60 -3.39
N SER A 38 11.64 8.59 -2.38
CA SER A 38 10.27 9.06 -2.55
C SER A 38 10.25 10.55 -2.87
N GLY A 39 9.40 10.93 -3.83
CA GLY A 39 9.37 12.33 -4.28
C GLY A 39 10.37 12.67 -5.40
N SER A 40 11.30 11.80 -5.76
CA SER A 40 12.29 12.03 -6.85
C SER A 40 11.70 12.12 -8.26
N GLY A 41 10.37 12.00 -8.41
CA GLY A 41 9.70 12.16 -9.70
C GLY A 41 9.50 10.88 -10.51
N LYS A 42 9.63 9.67 -9.93
CA LYS A 42 9.48 8.37 -10.63
C LYS A 42 8.14 8.25 -11.37
N THR A 43 7.03 8.46 -10.70
CA THR A 43 5.67 8.44 -11.31
C THR A 43 5.52 9.56 -12.35
N THR A 44 6.08 10.75 -12.08
CA THR A 44 6.07 11.88 -13.02
C THR A 44 6.83 11.52 -14.30
N PHE A 45 7.95 10.81 -14.17
CA PHE A 45 8.72 10.32 -15.29
C PHE A 45 7.93 9.31 -16.15
N LEU A 46 7.27 8.32 -15.52
CA LEU A 46 6.39 7.40 -16.27
C LEU A 46 5.25 8.14 -17.00
N LYS A 47 4.66 9.15 -16.36
CA LYS A 47 3.62 9.99 -16.98
C LYS A 47 4.16 10.81 -18.14
N ALA A 48 5.39 11.29 -18.07
CA ALA A 48 6.03 12.00 -19.19
C ALA A 48 6.27 11.08 -20.38
N LEU A 49 6.71 9.83 -20.15
CA LEU A 49 6.89 8.84 -21.23
C LEU A 49 5.57 8.50 -21.97
N THR A 50 4.42 8.63 -21.31
CA THR A 50 3.09 8.41 -21.93
C THR A 50 2.48 9.67 -22.52
N GLY A 51 3.14 10.83 -22.44
CA GLY A 51 2.56 12.12 -22.83
C GLY A 51 1.47 12.65 -21.90
N LYS A 52 1.18 11.97 -20.76
CA LYS A 52 0.21 12.44 -19.76
C LYS A 52 0.74 13.59 -18.90
N GLN A 53 2.04 13.84 -18.94
CA GLN A 53 2.71 14.93 -18.26
C GLN A 53 3.49 15.76 -19.28
N PHE A 54 3.29 17.07 -19.25
CA PHE A 54 4.06 17.99 -20.11
C PHE A 54 5.53 17.99 -19.72
N PHE A 55 6.43 17.96 -20.70
CA PHE A 55 7.87 18.03 -20.53
C PHE A 55 8.49 18.88 -21.66
N SER A 56 9.70 19.38 -21.45
CA SER A 56 10.58 19.93 -22.48
C SER A 56 11.72 18.97 -22.77
N GLY A 57 12.36 19.09 -23.93
CA GLY A 57 13.33 18.11 -24.45
C GLY A 57 12.72 17.23 -25.54
N HIS A 58 13.41 16.17 -25.90
CA HIS A 58 12.99 15.30 -26.99
C HIS A 58 12.76 13.87 -26.49
N LEU A 59 11.63 13.26 -26.86
CA LEU A 59 11.33 11.85 -26.65
C LEU A 59 11.05 11.22 -28.02
N THR A 60 11.88 10.27 -28.41
CA THR A 60 11.74 9.54 -29.66
C THR A 60 11.47 8.07 -29.39
N ILE A 61 10.39 7.54 -29.92
CA ILE A 61 10.09 6.12 -29.94
C ILE A 61 10.26 5.66 -31.38
N LYS A 62 11.32 4.89 -31.64
CA LYS A 62 11.61 4.39 -33.00
C LYS A 62 10.74 3.17 -33.28
N ASP A 63 10.05 3.22 -34.40
CA ASP A 63 9.27 2.12 -34.92
C ASP A 63 9.76 1.72 -36.31
N ASN A 64 9.85 0.42 -36.53
CA ASN A 64 10.07 -0.14 -37.88
C ASN A 64 8.73 -0.42 -38.60
N ASN A 65 7.58 -0.17 -37.95
CA ASN A 65 6.25 -0.43 -38.48
C ASN A 65 5.45 0.88 -38.65
N LEU A 66 4.53 0.88 -39.61
CA LEU A 66 3.70 2.00 -40.02
C LEU A 66 2.72 2.55 -38.95
N PHE A 67 2.73 2.02 -37.74
CA PHE A 67 1.84 2.46 -36.64
C PHE A 67 2.65 2.91 -35.41
N PRO A 68 2.27 4.01 -34.72
CA PRO A 68 2.95 4.45 -33.52
C PRO A 68 2.87 3.36 -32.44
N LYS A 69 4.01 3.00 -31.87
CA LYS A 69 4.08 2.02 -30.76
C LYS A 69 3.34 2.55 -29.56
N LYS A 70 2.38 1.76 -29.07
CA LYS A 70 1.58 2.12 -27.92
C LYS A 70 2.38 1.99 -26.62
N VAL A 71 2.39 3.04 -25.83
CA VAL A 71 2.95 3.08 -24.49
C VAL A 71 1.78 3.06 -23.51
N VAL A 72 1.70 2.02 -22.67
CA VAL A 72 0.61 1.88 -21.71
C VAL A 72 1.17 1.94 -20.30
N LEU A 73 0.60 2.82 -19.46
CA LEU A 73 0.96 2.99 -18.05
C LEU A 73 -0.09 2.37 -17.13
N ILE A 74 0.34 1.50 -16.24
CA ILE A 74 -0.43 1.01 -15.11
C ILE A 74 0.05 1.75 -13.86
N GLU A 75 -0.82 2.58 -13.31
CA GLU A 75 -0.54 3.35 -12.10
C GLU A 75 -0.58 2.45 -10.85
N GLN A 76 0.07 2.87 -9.77
CA GLN A 76 0.15 2.11 -8.52
C GLN A 76 -1.25 1.87 -7.93
N GLN A 77 -2.11 2.88 -7.94
CA GLN A 77 -3.48 2.82 -7.43
C GLN A 77 -4.48 2.84 -8.58
N HIS A 78 -5.45 1.95 -8.51
CA HIS A 78 -6.56 1.92 -9.44
C HIS A 78 -7.87 1.75 -8.68
N TYR A 79 -8.89 2.48 -9.09
CA TYR A 79 -10.22 2.42 -8.51
C TYR A 79 -11.17 1.86 -9.57
N PHE A 80 -11.86 0.78 -9.22
CA PHE A 80 -13.06 0.40 -9.96
C PHE A 80 -14.25 1.13 -9.38
N LYS A 81 -15.05 1.70 -10.24
CA LYS A 81 -16.32 2.32 -9.89
C LYS A 81 -17.43 1.32 -10.20
N ASN A 82 -18.52 1.33 -9.41
CA ASN A 82 -19.74 0.60 -9.76
C ASN A 82 -20.41 1.18 -11.02
N LEU A 83 -21.39 0.47 -11.60
CA LEU A 83 -22.11 0.90 -12.79
C LEU A 83 -22.76 2.28 -12.62
N SER A 84 -23.26 2.59 -11.42
CA SER A 84 -23.86 3.88 -11.08
C SER A 84 -22.84 5.02 -10.89
N ASN A 85 -21.53 4.74 -10.88
CA ASN A 85 -20.43 5.72 -10.75
C ASN A 85 -20.48 6.58 -9.46
N THR A 86 -21.21 6.15 -8.42
CA THR A 86 -21.62 7.00 -7.29
C THR A 86 -20.83 6.82 -6.01
N SER A 87 -20.05 5.74 -5.82
CA SER A 87 -19.36 5.58 -4.53
C SER A 87 -18.02 4.85 -4.61
N ASN A 88 -17.05 5.38 -3.84
CA ASN A 88 -15.88 4.63 -3.42
C ASN A 88 -16.26 3.86 -2.15
N PHE A 89 -16.31 2.53 -2.23
CA PHE A 89 -16.72 1.71 -1.10
C PHE A 89 -15.66 1.66 0.00
N TYR A 90 -16.09 1.88 1.24
CA TYR A 90 -15.33 1.56 2.43
C TYR A 90 -15.17 0.02 2.53
N TYR A 91 -14.06 -0.46 3.08
CA TYR A 91 -13.73 -1.88 3.22
C TYR A 91 -14.88 -2.75 3.76
N GLN A 92 -15.71 -2.22 4.65
CA GLN A 92 -16.90 -2.89 5.19
C GLN A 92 -18.03 -3.05 4.16
N GLN A 93 -18.14 -2.17 3.19
CA GLN A 93 -19.19 -2.19 2.16
C GLN A 93 -18.92 -3.21 1.05
N ARG A 94 -17.64 -3.64 0.88
CA ARG A 94 -17.28 -4.70 -0.08
C ARG A 94 -18.00 -6.01 0.18
N PHE A 95 -18.43 -6.24 1.41
CA PHE A 95 -19.10 -7.48 1.86
C PHE A 95 -20.59 -7.31 2.15
N ASN A 96 -21.15 -6.10 2.00
CA ASN A 96 -22.59 -5.88 2.13
C ASN A 96 -23.28 -6.16 0.78
N SER A 97 -24.11 -7.19 0.75
CA SER A 97 -24.65 -7.84 -0.44
C SER A 97 -25.38 -6.93 -1.44
N GLN A 98 -26.08 -5.89 -1.01
CA GLN A 98 -26.88 -5.05 -1.92
C GLN A 98 -26.05 -4.14 -2.84
N ASP A 99 -24.96 -3.56 -2.36
CA ASP A 99 -24.09 -2.71 -3.17
C ASP A 99 -23.18 -3.54 -4.10
N ALA A 100 -22.92 -4.80 -3.74
CA ALA A 100 -22.14 -5.72 -4.54
C ALA A 100 -22.89 -6.18 -5.81
N GLU A 101 -24.23 -6.23 -5.77
CA GLU A 101 -25.06 -6.70 -6.87
C GLU A 101 -25.01 -5.78 -8.11
N ASP A 102 -24.64 -4.52 -7.95
CA ASP A 102 -24.50 -3.52 -9.04
C ASP A 102 -23.07 -3.46 -9.64
N ALA A 103 -22.17 -4.38 -9.28
CA ALA A 103 -20.80 -4.40 -9.79
C ALA A 103 -20.64 -5.41 -10.92
N VAL A 104 -19.94 -4.99 -11.99
CA VAL A 104 -19.59 -5.82 -13.15
C VAL A 104 -18.68 -6.97 -12.75
N THR A 105 -18.87 -8.15 -13.33
CA THR A 105 -17.96 -9.29 -13.16
C THR A 105 -16.67 -9.11 -13.95
N VAL A 106 -15.64 -9.87 -13.61
CA VAL A 106 -14.36 -9.89 -14.35
C VAL A 106 -14.59 -10.29 -15.81
N GLU A 107 -15.46 -11.28 -16.06
CA GLU A 107 -15.77 -11.75 -17.40
C GLU A 107 -16.44 -10.66 -18.23
N GLU A 108 -17.51 -10.03 -17.73
CA GLU A 108 -18.21 -8.92 -18.40
C GLU A 108 -17.27 -7.76 -18.71
N TYR A 109 -16.40 -7.43 -17.76
CA TYR A 109 -15.41 -6.37 -17.94
C TYR A 109 -14.40 -6.70 -19.05
N LEU A 110 -13.87 -7.93 -19.10
CA LEU A 110 -12.95 -8.36 -20.17
C LEU A 110 -13.66 -8.40 -21.53
N GLN A 111 -14.89 -8.88 -21.60
CA GLN A 111 -15.71 -8.85 -22.84
C GLN A 111 -15.92 -7.42 -23.34
N TYR A 112 -16.22 -6.49 -22.44
CA TYR A 112 -16.31 -5.07 -22.79
C TYR A 112 -14.98 -4.51 -23.32
N VAL A 113 -13.83 -4.87 -22.73
CA VAL A 113 -12.50 -4.44 -23.21
C VAL A 113 -12.24 -4.97 -24.63
N ILE A 114 -12.58 -6.23 -24.89
CA ILE A 114 -12.38 -6.86 -26.20
C ILE A 114 -13.32 -6.27 -27.26
N SER A 115 -14.57 -5.98 -26.92
CA SER A 115 -15.53 -5.41 -27.87
C SER A 115 -15.02 -4.08 -28.49
N LYS A 116 -14.15 -3.40 -27.78
CA LYS A 116 -13.47 -2.18 -28.27
C LYS A 116 -12.21 -2.45 -29.09
N ASN A 117 -11.67 -3.67 -29.07
CA ASN A 117 -10.45 -4.03 -29.79
C ASN A 117 -10.53 -5.48 -30.32
N VAL A 118 -11.09 -5.63 -31.50
CA VAL A 118 -11.35 -6.94 -32.14
C VAL A 118 -10.08 -7.81 -32.28
N LYS A 119 -8.90 -7.22 -32.41
CA LYS A 119 -7.62 -7.97 -32.49
C LYS A 119 -7.23 -8.61 -31.16
N ALA A 120 -7.77 -8.16 -30.04
CA ALA A 120 -7.46 -8.66 -28.71
C ALA A 120 -8.07 -10.04 -28.39
N ASN A 121 -9.05 -10.48 -29.17
CA ASN A 121 -9.80 -11.72 -28.90
C ASN A 121 -8.91 -12.98 -28.89
N ASN A 122 -7.94 -13.04 -29.80
CA ASN A 122 -7.03 -14.20 -29.91
C ASN A 122 -6.00 -14.27 -28.75
N GLU A 123 -5.73 -13.17 -28.06
CA GLU A 123 -4.75 -13.10 -26.99
C GLU A 123 -5.38 -13.29 -25.60
N LEU A 124 -6.70 -13.03 -25.47
CA LEU A 124 -7.36 -13.13 -24.16
C LEU A 124 -7.22 -14.51 -23.53
N ALA A 125 -7.43 -15.58 -24.30
CA ALA A 125 -7.37 -16.95 -23.77
C ALA A 125 -5.99 -17.26 -23.17
N TRP A 126 -4.92 -16.89 -23.88
CA TRP A 126 -3.55 -17.05 -23.42
C TRP A 126 -3.25 -16.16 -22.18
N LEU A 127 -3.65 -14.88 -22.21
CA LEU A 127 -3.45 -13.95 -21.10
C LEU A 127 -4.24 -14.39 -19.86
N ALA A 128 -5.50 -14.83 -20.03
CA ALA A 128 -6.33 -15.30 -18.93
C ALA A 128 -5.76 -16.56 -18.26
N GLU A 129 -5.11 -17.42 -19.03
CA GLU A 129 -4.41 -18.59 -18.50
C GLU A 129 -3.11 -18.17 -17.81
N LEU A 130 -2.26 -17.37 -18.46
CA LEU A 130 -0.98 -16.91 -17.93
C LEU A 130 -1.13 -16.17 -16.59
N PHE A 131 -2.19 -15.35 -16.45
CA PHE A 131 -2.47 -14.57 -15.25
C PHE A 131 -3.45 -15.25 -14.27
N ASP A 132 -3.82 -16.51 -14.51
CA ASP A 132 -4.79 -17.29 -13.70
C ASP A 132 -6.11 -16.53 -13.43
N LEU A 133 -6.65 -15.89 -14.48
CA LEU A 133 -7.87 -15.09 -14.37
C LEU A 133 -9.15 -15.90 -14.56
N LYS A 134 -9.10 -17.09 -15.16
CA LYS A 134 -10.29 -17.89 -15.44
C LYS A 134 -11.11 -18.20 -14.19
N LYS A 135 -10.44 -18.40 -13.04
CA LYS A 135 -11.08 -18.63 -11.74
C LYS A 135 -11.82 -17.41 -11.22
N LEU A 136 -11.40 -16.21 -11.66
CA LEU A 136 -11.96 -14.93 -11.23
C LEU A 136 -13.11 -14.44 -12.10
N TYR A 137 -13.41 -15.13 -13.21
CA TYR A 137 -14.46 -14.70 -14.15
C TYR A 137 -15.82 -14.44 -13.48
N PRO A 138 -16.31 -15.30 -12.55
CA PRO A 138 -17.58 -15.04 -11.87
C PRO A 138 -17.48 -13.97 -10.76
N GLU A 139 -16.25 -13.62 -10.34
CA GLU A 139 -16.04 -12.66 -9.26
C GLU A 139 -16.35 -11.23 -9.71
N ARG A 140 -16.90 -10.43 -8.82
CA ARG A 140 -17.15 -9.01 -9.10
C ARG A 140 -15.88 -8.19 -8.91
N LEU A 141 -15.68 -7.16 -9.75
CA LEU A 141 -14.47 -6.31 -9.71
C LEU A 141 -14.17 -5.73 -8.32
N ILE A 142 -15.20 -5.39 -7.56
CA ILE A 142 -15.08 -4.82 -6.20
C ILE A 142 -14.62 -5.85 -5.16
N GLN A 143 -14.79 -7.14 -5.42
CA GLN A 143 -14.44 -8.24 -4.53
C GLN A 143 -12.98 -8.70 -4.71
N LEU A 144 -12.35 -8.29 -5.81
CA LEU A 144 -10.97 -8.67 -6.11
C LEU A 144 -9.99 -8.15 -5.05
N SER A 145 -9.08 -9.02 -4.63
CA SER A 145 -7.91 -8.64 -3.84
C SER A 145 -7.00 -7.68 -4.63
N ASN A 146 -6.09 -6.99 -3.95
CA ASN A 146 -5.13 -6.09 -4.60
C ASN A 146 -4.29 -6.79 -5.68
N GLY A 147 -3.89 -8.05 -5.44
CA GLY A 147 -3.12 -8.85 -6.39
C GLY A 147 -3.93 -9.25 -7.62
N GLU A 148 -5.16 -9.72 -7.42
CA GLU A 148 -6.08 -10.07 -8.51
C GLU A 148 -6.44 -8.87 -9.37
N ASN A 149 -6.72 -7.74 -8.73
CA ASN A 149 -6.96 -6.48 -9.42
C ASN A 149 -5.74 -6.06 -10.25
N LYS A 150 -4.52 -6.16 -9.71
CA LYS A 150 -3.29 -5.82 -10.43
C LYS A 150 -3.10 -6.72 -11.66
N ARG A 151 -3.34 -8.05 -11.52
CA ARG A 151 -3.28 -9.00 -12.65
C ARG A 151 -4.29 -8.63 -13.74
N LEU A 152 -5.53 -8.32 -13.36
CA LEU A 152 -6.57 -7.91 -14.32
C LEU A 152 -6.19 -6.62 -15.07
N GLN A 153 -5.61 -5.63 -14.38
CA GLN A 153 -5.13 -4.39 -15.01
C GLN A 153 -4.00 -4.64 -16.00
N ILE A 154 -3.06 -5.52 -15.67
CA ILE A 154 -1.97 -5.88 -16.58
C ILE A 154 -2.53 -6.58 -17.81
N VAL A 155 -3.46 -7.53 -17.64
CA VAL A 155 -4.12 -8.19 -18.78
C VAL A 155 -4.85 -7.17 -19.66
N LYS A 156 -5.62 -6.26 -19.07
CA LYS A 156 -6.26 -5.19 -19.83
C LYS A 156 -5.24 -4.38 -20.64
N ALA A 157 -4.12 -4.00 -20.05
CA ALA A 157 -3.08 -3.24 -20.72
C ALA A 157 -2.43 -4.04 -21.87
N LEU A 158 -2.21 -5.35 -21.67
CA LEU A 158 -1.63 -6.25 -22.67
C LEU A 158 -2.57 -6.49 -23.85
N LEU A 159 -3.90 -6.54 -23.62
CA LEU A 159 -4.90 -6.60 -24.68
C LEU A 159 -4.86 -5.38 -25.62
N GLU A 160 -4.24 -4.29 -25.19
CA GLU A 160 -3.98 -3.13 -26.03
C GLU A 160 -2.73 -3.31 -26.93
N GLN A 161 -2.03 -4.43 -26.83
CA GLN A 161 -0.80 -4.77 -27.58
C GLN A 161 0.28 -3.68 -27.47
N PRO A 162 0.70 -3.28 -26.25
CA PRO A 162 1.69 -2.23 -26.09
C PRO A 162 3.07 -2.66 -26.56
N ALA A 163 3.85 -1.75 -27.12
CA ALA A 163 5.29 -1.96 -27.30
C ALA A 163 6.06 -1.71 -26.01
N PHE A 164 5.55 -0.77 -25.17
CA PHE A 164 6.09 -0.44 -23.87
C PHE A 164 5.00 -0.56 -22.81
N LEU A 165 5.23 -1.41 -21.83
CA LEU A 165 4.42 -1.54 -20.63
C LEU A 165 5.10 -0.84 -19.46
N LEU A 166 4.51 0.27 -19.00
CA LEU A 166 5.01 1.03 -17.86
C LEU A 166 4.26 0.62 -16.60
N LEU A 167 4.98 0.25 -15.54
CA LEU A 167 4.42 -0.25 -14.29
C LEU A 167 4.88 0.61 -13.12
N ASP A 168 3.95 1.28 -12.44
CA ASP A 168 4.27 2.04 -11.23
C ASP A 168 4.08 1.18 -9.98
N ASN A 169 5.19 0.75 -9.37
CA ASN A 169 5.23 -0.11 -8.19
C ASN A 169 4.28 -1.33 -8.28
N PRO A 170 4.45 -2.24 -9.28
CA PRO A 170 3.49 -3.31 -9.54
C PRO A 170 3.39 -4.34 -8.42
N PHE A 171 4.39 -4.46 -7.55
CA PHE A 171 4.45 -5.46 -6.48
C PHE A 171 3.87 -4.97 -5.15
N THR A 172 3.40 -3.74 -5.08
CA THR A 172 2.82 -3.17 -3.86
C THR A 172 1.59 -3.96 -3.41
N GLY A 173 1.57 -4.41 -2.14
CA GLY A 173 0.46 -5.18 -1.56
C GLY A 173 0.40 -6.65 -1.99
N LEU A 174 1.46 -7.16 -2.62
CA LEU A 174 1.58 -8.59 -2.93
C LEU A 174 2.37 -9.30 -1.83
N ASP A 175 1.92 -10.49 -1.45
CA ASP A 175 2.73 -11.41 -0.67
C ASP A 175 3.91 -11.95 -1.50
N VAL A 176 4.87 -12.58 -0.82
CA VAL A 176 6.11 -13.07 -1.46
C VAL A 176 5.83 -14.03 -2.62
N LYS A 177 4.87 -14.95 -2.47
CA LYS A 177 4.51 -15.92 -3.51
C LYS A 177 3.84 -15.25 -4.71
N SER A 178 2.87 -14.39 -4.45
CA SER A 178 2.17 -13.64 -5.51
C SER A 178 3.12 -12.73 -6.29
N ARG A 179 4.11 -12.16 -5.61
CA ARG A 179 5.17 -11.37 -6.23
C ARG A 179 6.03 -12.23 -7.17
N GLN A 180 6.54 -13.37 -6.70
CA GLN A 180 7.34 -14.29 -7.52
C GLN A 180 6.57 -14.72 -8.77
N THR A 181 5.31 -15.14 -8.61
CA THR A 181 4.44 -15.49 -9.74
C THR A 181 4.29 -14.33 -10.73
N LEU A 182 4.08 -13.09 -10.25
CA LEU A 182 3.96 -11.93 -11.13
C LEU A 182 5.28 -11.62 -11.85
N GLU A 183 6.44 -11.80 -11.19
CA GLU A 183 7.76 -11.63 -11.83
C GLU A 183 7.95 -12.62 -13.00
N GLU A 184 7.61 -13.91 -12.80
CA GLU A 184 7.69 -14.94 -13.84
C GLU A 184 6.77 -14.64 -15.03
N VAL A 185 5.55 -14.18 -14.73
CA VAL A 185 4.57 -13.79 -15.74
C VAL A 185 5.06 -12.58 -16.54
N LEU A 186 5.58 -11.54 -15.87
CA LEU A 186 6.14 -10.37 -16.55
C LEU A 186 7.37 -10.72 -17.39
N TYR A 187 8.20 -11.63 -16.94
CA TYR A 187 9.30 -12.15 -17.73
C TYR A 187 8.80 -12.84 -19.02
N THR A 188 7.75 -13.67 -18.93
CA THR A 188 7.12 -14.31 -20.09
C THR A 188 6.58 -13.27 -21.08
N VAL A 189 5.99 -12.20 -20.58
CA VAL A 189 5.52 -11.06 -21.39
C VAL A 189 6.70 -10.36 -22.08
N ALA A 190 7.81 -10.14 -21.37
CA ALA A 190 9.01 -9.52 -21.92
C ALA A 190 9.64 -10.36 -23.06
N GLN A 191 9.62 -11.71 -22.93
CA GLN A 191 10.10 -12.62 -23.97
C GLN A 191 9.29 -12.54 -25.27
N LYS A 192 8.05 -12.05 -25.22
CA LYS A 192 7.23 -11.75 -26.42
C LYS A 192 7.58 -10.43 -27.11
N GLY A 193 8.63 -9.75 -26.64
CA GLY A 193 9.15 -8.51 -27.26
C GLY A 193 8.52 -7.23 -26.73
N ILE A 194 7.74 -7.29 -25.64
CA ILE A 194 7.21 -6.11 -24.94
C ILE A 194 8.32 -5.56 -24.03
N HIS A 195 8.60 -4.26 -24.15
CA HIS A 195 9.56 -3.59 -23.27
C HIS A 195 8.86 -3.19 -21.96
N ILE A 196 9.39 -3.66 -20.83
CA ILE A 196 8.87 -3.33 -19.50
C ILE A 196 9.75 -2.26 -18.87
N ILE A 197 9.14 -1.16 -18.43
CA ILE A 197 9.77 -0.13 -17.62
C ILE A 197 8.99 -0.05 -16.31
N MET A 198 9.62 -0.36 -15.18
CA MET A 198 8.91 -0.38 -13.91
C MET A 198 9.57 0.46 -12.84
N VAL A 199 8.75 1.11 -12.01
CA VAL A 199 9.20 1.71 -10.75
C VAL A 199 9.24 0.61 -9.69
N THR A 200 10.37 0.49 -9.00
CA THR A 200 10.56 -0.45 -7.88
C THR A 200 11.66 0.04 -6.95
N SER A 201 11.82 -0.57 -5.76
CA SER A 201 12.96 -0.28 -4.90
C SER A 201 14.23 -0.98 -5.39
N ALA A 202 15.38 -0.42 -5.07
CA ALA A 202 16.66 -1.01 -5.45
C ALA A 202 16.90 -2.38 -4.79
N ALA A 203 16.40 -2.56 -3.56
CA ALA A 203 16.49 -3.85 -2.84
C ALA A 203 15.56 -4.94 -3.41
N GLN A 204 14.64 -4.56 -4.28
CA GLN A 204 13.59 -5.45 -4.77
C GLN A 204 13.56 -5.52 -6.31
N LEU A 205 14.71 -5.53 -6.96
CA LEU A 205 14.80 -5.62 -8.43
C LEU A 205 14.40 -7.01 -8.93
N PRO A 206 13.42 -7.13 -9.84
CA PRO A 206 13.07 -8.37 -10.50
C PRO A 206 14.26 -8.99 -11.27
N PHE A 207 14.30 -10.32 -11.35
CA PHE A 207 15.42 -11.03 -11.95
C PHE A 207 15.63 -10.74 -13.45
N PHE A 208 14.59 -10.32 -14.17
CA PHE A 208 14.65 -10.05 -15.61
C PHE A 208 15.03 -8.61 -15.98
N ILE A 209 15.20 -7.73 -15.00
CA ILE A 209 15.65 -6.35 -15.24
C ILE A 209 17.09 -6.35 -15.69
N THR A 210 17.36 -5.63 -16.79
CA THR A 210 18.70 -5.51 -17.40
C THR A 210 19.37 -4.18 -17.05
N ASN A 211 18.58 -3.10 -16.88
CA ASN A 211 19.08 -1.75 -16.66
C ASN A 211 18.31 -1.03 -15.55
N VAL A 212 19.00 -0.18 -14.82
CA VAL A 212 18.39 0.67 -13.78
C VAL A 212 18.67 2.13 -14.08
N LEU A 213 17.60 2.94 -14.05
CA LEU A 213 17.67 4.39 -14.03
C LEU A 213 17.35 4.86 -12.61
N SER A 214 18.36 5.39 -11.92
CA SER A 214 18.21 5.91 -10.56
C SER A 214 18.00 7.41 -10.60
N LEU A 215 16.83 7.87 -10.10
CA LEU A 215 16.51 9.29 -9.94
C LEU A 215 16.97 9.78 -8.56
N SER A 216 17.50 10.99 -8.51
CA SER A 216 17.91 11.67 -7.27
C SER A 216 16.94 12.79 -6.90
N ASP A 217 17.02 13.29 -5.67
CA ASP A 217 16.13 14.35 -5.14
C ASP A 217 16.25 15.68 -5.89
N ASN A 218 17.38 15.93 -6.55
CA ASN A 218 17.58 17.13 -7.39
C ASN A 218 17.04 16.96 -8.82
N GLY A 219 16.35 15.85 -9.11
CA GLY A 219 15.77 15.54 -10.42
C GLY A 219 16.77 15.08 -11.47
N SER A 220 18.03 14.81 -11.12
CA SER A 220 19.03 14.20 -12.03
C SER A 220 18.89 12.68 -12.04
N CYS A 221 19.53 12.02 -13.01
CA CYS A 221 19.53 10.56 -13.09
C CYS A 221 20.93 9.99 -13.28
N SER A 222 21.08 8.73 -12.90
CA SER A 222 22.19 7.86 -13.29
C SER A 222 21.65 6.58 -13.91
N VAL A 223 22.36 6.02 -14.87
CA VAL A 223 22.01 4.78 -15.55
C VAL A 223 23.08 3.74 -15.27
N ALA A 224 22.67 2.54 -14.89
CA ALA A 224 23.57 1.40 -14.66
C ALA A 224 22.98 0.12 -15.29
N GLU A 225 23.87 -0.72 -15.82
CA GLU A 225 23.53 -2.09 -16.21
C GLU A 225 23.53 -3.00 -14.99
N VAL A 226 22.53 -3.87 -14.89
CA VAL A 226 22.40 -4.83 -13.79
C VAL A 226 23.25 -6.06 -14.09
N LYS A 227 24.44 -6.16 -13.46
CA LYS A 227 25.25 -7.38 -13.52
C LYS A 227 24.66 -8.43 -12.56
N ALA A 228 24.63 -9.69 -12.99
CA ALA A 228 24.06 -10.79 -12.21
C ALA A 228 24.69 -10.93 -10.79
N ALA A 229 25.95 -10.56 -10.63
CA ALA A 229 26.67 -10.58 -9.36
C ALA A 229 26.35 -9.44 -8.39
N SER A 230 25.75 -8.33 -8.86
CA SER A 230 25.53 -7.12 -8.06
C SER A 230 24.17 -7.07 -7.34
N ARG A 231 23.36 -8.13 -7.44
CA ARG A 231 21.98 -8.16 -6.93
C ARG A 231 21.87 -8.29 -5.39
N HIS A 232 22.98 -8.65 -4.72
CA HIS A 232 22.97 -8.92 -3.27
C HIS A 232 23.69 -7.85 -2.42
N GLU A 233 24.35 -6.87 -3.02
CA GLU A 233 25.12 -5.85 -2.30
C GLU A 233 24.62 -4.43 -2.55
N VAL A 234 23.36 -4.16 -2.27
CA VAL A 234 22.96 -2.79 -1.96
C VAL A 234 23.15 -2.60 -0.46
N ASN A 235 24.39 -2.24 -0.08
CA ASN A 235 24.66 -1.73 1.26
C ASN A 235 23.86 -0.45 1.44
N LEU A 236 22.67 -0.59 2.05
CA LEU A 236 21.89 0.52 2.55
C LEU A 236 22.75 1.21 3.60
N LYS A 237 23.36 2.35 3.22
CA LYS A 237 23.81 3.31 4.24
C LYS A 237 22.56 3.65 5.03
N ALA A 238 22.45 3.10 6.22
CA ALA A 238 21.46 3.51 7.19
C ALA A 238 21.63 5.03 7.35
N GLY A 239 20.72 5.79 6.73
CA GLY A 239 20.67 7.22 6.92
C GLY A 239 20.62 7.45 8.42
N THR A 240 21.40 8.40 8.94
CA THR A 240 21.47 8.70 10.36
C THR A 240 20.05 9.05 10.81
N ILE A 241 19.40 8.09 11.48
CA ILE A 241 18.05 8.30 12.05
C ILE A 241 18.26 9.38 13.11
N SER A 242 17.93 10.63 12.75
CA SER A 242 17.95 11.70 13.75
C SER A 242 16.96 11.28 14.84
N SER A 243 17.47 11.03 16.05
CA SER A 243 16.73 10.55 17.21
C SER A 243 15.43 11.35 17.39
N LEU A 244 14.34 10.66 17.71
CA LEU A 244 13.11 11.31 18.14
C LEU A 244 13.41 12.15 19.39
N ASN A 245 12.67 13.23 19.55
CA ASN A 245 12.76 14.02 20.79
C ASN A 245 12.20 13.16 21.94
N LYS A 246 13.10 12.64 22.77
CA LYS A 246 12.76 11.71 23.87
C LYS A 246 11.89 12.35 24.94
N ASP A 247 12.09 13.64 25.23
CA ASP A 247 11.31 14.34 26.24
C ASP A 247 9.87 14.51 25.76
N LEU A 248 9.68 14.93 24.48
CA LEU A 248 8.37 15.04 23.88
C LEU A 248 7.67 13.68 23.74
N LEU A 249 8.42 12.62 23.39
CA LEU A 249 7.90 11.23 23.34
C LEU A 249 7.41 10.79 24.72
N HIS A 250 8.21 11.04 25.76
CA HIS A 250 7.85 10.72 27.15
C HIS A 250 6.60 11.46 27.58
N GLU A 251 6.53 12.78 27.32
CA GLU A 251 5.35 13.60 27.61
C GLU A 251 4.09 13.03 26.96
N LEU A 252 4.16 12.68 25.66
CA LEU A 252 3.01 12.19 24.88
C LEU A 252 2.57 10.77 25.23
N THR A 253 3.48 9.94 25.75
CA THR A 253 3.20 8.52 26.02
C THR A 253 2.87 8.22 27.48
N VAL A 254 3.39 9.00 28.44
CA VAL A 254 3.26 8.72 29.88
C VAL A 254 2.05 9.42 30.50
N ASN A 255 1.61 10.56 30.00
CA ASN A 255 0.55 11.40 30.58
C ASN A 255 -0.90 10.91 30.32
N GLY A 256 -1.15 9.62 30.18
CA GLY A 256 -2.49 9.05 30.00
C GLY A 256 -2.92 8.16 31.16
N LYS A 257 -4.22 8.13 31.51
CA LYS A 257 -4.77 7.10 32.41
C LYS A 257 -4.48 5.73 31.78
N ARG A 258 -3.64 4.92 32.44
CA ARG A 258 -3.38 3.55 32.02
C ARG A 258 -4.58 2.70 32.41
N ASP A 259 -5.34 2.23 31.44
CA ASP A 259 -6.32 1.19 31.66
C ASP A 259 -5.59 -0.12 31.99
N PHE A 260 -5.90 -0.71 33.15
CA PHE A 260 -5.34 -1.99 33.52
C PHE A 260 -6.18 -3.12 32.92
N PHE A 261 -5.60 -3.86 32.00
CA PHE A 261 -6.16 -5.11 31.46
C PHE A 261 -5.02 -6.12 31.26
N LYS A 262 -5.32 -7.39 31.55
CA LYS A 262 -4.36 -8.48 31.35
C LYS A 262 -4.17 -8.81 29.87
N PHE A 263 -5.26 -8.82 29.12
CA PHE A 263 -5.28 -9.14 27.70
C PHE A 263 -5.86 -7.95 26.91
N ALA A 264 -5.14 -7.51 25.89
CA ALA A 264 -5.66 -6.59 24.89
C ALA A 264 -6.65 -7.31 23.96
N VAL A 265 -6.29 -8.54 23.54
CA VAL A 265 -7.11 -9.42 22.72
C VAL A 265 -7.08 -10.82 23.29
N ARG A 266 -8.23 -11.49 23.39
CA ARG A 266 -8.33 -12.91 23.69
C ARG A 266 -9.43 -13.51 22.86
N MET A 267 -9.07 -14.47 22.04
CA MET A 267 -9.94 -15.22 21.15
C MET A 267 -9.86 -16.71 21.48
N LYS A 268 -11.02 -17.38 21.53
CA LYS A 268 -11.10 -18.82 21.77
C LYS A 268 -11.97 -19.47 20.70
N ASN A 269 -11.36 -20.37 19.92
CA ASN A 269 -12.02 -21.15 18.88
C ASN A 269 -12.87 -20.32 17.93
N VAL A 270 -12.37 -19.13 17.55
CA VAL A 270 -13.11 -18.17 16.74
C VAL A 270 -13.20 -18.65 15.30
N THR A 271 -14.45 -18.72 14.80
CA THR A 271 -14.75 -19.11 13.42
C THR A 271 -15.58 -18.01 12.77
N VAL A 272 -15.15 -17.56 11.60
CA VAL A 272 -15.86 -16.57 10.78
C VAL A 272 -16.23 -17.20 9.45
N LYS A 273 -17.52 -17.17 9.13
CA LYS A 273 -18.06 -17.75 7.91
C LYS A 273 -18.96 -16.74 7.20
N TYR A 274 -18.75 -16.58 5.92
CA TYR A 274 -19.64 -15.95 4.96
C TYR A 274 -20.16 -17.03 4.00
N ASP A 275 -20.00 -16.89 2.71
CA ASP A 275 -20.31 -17.96 1.74
C ASP A 275 -19.37 -19.16 1.94
N HIS A 276 -18.14 -18.89 2.39
CA HIS A 276 -17.16 -19.89 2.79
C HIS A 276 -16.51 -19.52 4.13
N THR A 277 -15.81 -20.47 4.73
CA THR A 277 -15.10 -20.23 6.00
C THR A 277 -13.82 -19.42 5.75
N ILE A 278 -13.75 -18.22 6.36
CA ILE A 278 -12.60 -17.30 6.27
C ILE A 278 -11.62 -17.51 7.42
N LEU A 279 -12.14 -17.71 8.64
CA LEU A 279 -11.34 -18.06 9.82
C LEU A 279 -11.92 -19.34 10.42
N ASP A 280 -11.06 -20.28 10.73
CA ASP A 280 -11.43 -21.59 11.25
C ASP A 280 -10.70 -21.88 12.56
N ASN A 281 -11.47 -21.89 13.66
CA ASN A 281 -11.02 -22.28 14.98
C ASN A 281 -9.75 -21.53 15.50
N ILE A 282 -9.76 -20.20 15.34
CA ILE A 282 -8.63 -19.35 15.77
C ILE A 282 -8.65 -19.16 17.29
N THR A 283 -7.57 -19.58 17.95
CA THR A 283 -7.29 -19.26 19.35
C THR A 283 -6.04 -18.37 19.44
N TRP A 284 -6.20 -17.17 19.98
CA TRP A 284 -5.13 -16.19 20.08
C TRP A 284 -5.27 -15.29 21.30
N GLU A 285 -4.18 -15.13 22.04
CA GLU A 285 -4.11 -14.25 23.21
C GLU A 285 -2.98 -13.23 23.03
N VAL A 286 -3.32 -11.96 23.16
CA VAL A 286 -2.38 -10.83 23.15
C VAL A 286 -2.47 -10.15 24.52
N ARG A 287 -1.41 -10.26 25.32
CA ARG A 287 -1.35 -9.60 26.64
C ARG A 287 -0.99 -8.12 26.49
N SER A 288 -1.33 -7.33 27.49
CA SER A 288 -0.93 -5.93 27.57
C SER A 288 0.60 -5.80 27.44
N GLY A 289 1.07 -4.90 26.57
CA GLY A 289 2.48 -4.65 26.30
C GLY A 289 3.17 -5.66 25.36
N GLU A 290 2.50 -6.73 24.94
CA GLU A 290 3.06 -7.64 23.94
C GLU A 290 3.03 -7.03 22.53
N ARG A 291 4.02 -7.40 21.73
CA ARG A 291 4.20 -6.89 20.36
C ARG A 291 4.29 -8.06 19.39
N TRP A 292 3.25 -8.19 18.59
CA TRP A 292 3.03 -9.32 17.70
C TRP A 292 3.18 -8.93 16.24
N SER A 293 3.79 -9.79 15.44
CA SER A 293 3.68 -9.76 13.98
C SER A 293 2.62 -10.77 13.53
N LEU A 294 1.66 -10.32 12.74
CA LEU A 294 0.68 -11.16 12.06
C LEU A 294 1.08 -11.30 10.59
N SER A 295 1.34 -12.53 10.15
CA SER A 295 1.78 -12.85 8.80
C SER A 295 0.89 -13.89 8.13
N GLY A 296 1.08 -14.11 6.84
CA GLY A 296 0.35 -15.08 6.02
C GLY A 296 0.12 -14.61 4.60
N PRO A 297 -0.19 -15.51 3.66
CA PRO A 297 -0.48 -15.15 2.27
C PRO A 297 -1.72 -14.25 2.16
N ASN A 298 -1.89 -13.65 0.98
CA ASN A 298 -3.13 -12.93 0.67
C ASN A 298 -4.32 -13.90 0.71
N GLY A 299 -5.47 -13.45 1.22
CA GLY A 299 -6.64 -14.30 1.41
C GLY A 299 -6.60 -15.21 2.65
N SER A 300 -5.52 -15.22 3.46
CA SER A 300 -5.43 -16.09 4.64
C SER A 300 -6.30 -15.68 5.83
N GLY A 301 -7.06 -14.59 5.73
CA GLY A 301 -7.96 -14.12 6.79
C GLY A 301 -7.38 -13.03 7.71
N LYS A 302 -6.17 -12.49 7.45
CA LYS A 302 -5.53 -11.44 8.28
C LYS A 302 -6.45 -10.23 8.52
N SER A 303 -6.96 -9.66 7.45
CA SER A 303 -7.83 -8.47 7.54
C SER A 303 -9.15 -8.78 8.25
N THR A 304 -9.69 -9.99 8.08
CA THR A 304 -10.87 -10.45 8.82
C THR A 304 -10.56 -10.58 10.31
N LEU A 305 -9.40 -11.14 10.66
CA LEU A 305 -8.95 -11.23 12.05
C LEU A 305 -8.79 -9.83 12.68
N LEU A 306 -8.16 -8.89 11.96
CA LEU A 306 -8.03 -7.50 12.42
C LEU A 306 -9.38 -6.78 12.56
N SER A 307 -10.34 -7.04 11.68
CA SER A 307 -11.68 -6.44 11.77
C SER A 307 -12.44 -6.87 13.02
N LEU A 308 -12.23 -8.09 13.52
CA LEU A 308 -12.75 -8.54 14.80
C LEU A 308 -12.11 -7.77 15.98
N VAL A 309 -10.80 -7.52 15.92
CA VAL A 309 -10.07 -6.78 16.96
C VAL A 309 -10.42 -5.30 16.95
N ASN A 310 -10.58 -4.68 15.77
CA ASN A 310 -10.93 -3.28 15.62
C ASN A 310 -12.43 -3.00 15.79
N ALA A 311 -13.22 -4.04 16.16
CA ALA A 311 -14.67 -3.99 16.37
C ALA A 311 -15.50 -3.58 15.13
N ASP A 312 -14.96 -3.80 13.93
CA ASP A 312 -15.63 -3.49 12.67
C ASP A 312 -16.43 -4.68 12.12
N ASN A 313 -16.24 -5.89 12.67
CA ASN A 313 -16.89 -7.11 12.20
C ASN A 313 -18.00 -7.57 13.13
N PRO A 314 -19.27 -7.65 12.67
CA PRO A 314 -20.39 -8.05 13.50
C PRO A 314 -20.33 -9.51 13.98
N GLN A 315 -19.62 -10.40 13.28
CA GLN A 315 -19.43 -11.78 13.74
C GLN A 315 -18.62 -11.90 15.04
N ALA A 316 -18.00 -10.79 15.50
CA ALA A 316 -17.38 -10.74 16.82
C ALA A 316 -18.37 -11.05 17.96
N TYR A 317 -19.67 -10.77 17.79
CA TYR A 317 -20.73 -11.04 18.78
C TYR A 317 -21.11 -12.51 18.85
N ALA A 318 -20.93 -13.26 17.77
CA ALA A 318 -21.24 -14.70 17.72
C ALA A 318 -20.08 -15.57 18.19
N ASN A 319 -18.93 -14.97 18.53
CA ASN A 319 -17.70 -15.67 18.87
C ASN A 319 -17.24 -15.36 20.30
N ASP A 320 -16.36 -16.20 20.85
CA ASP A 320 -15.78 -15.99 22.20
C ASP A 320 -14.56 -15.06 22.11
N ILE A 321 -14.83 -13.77 22.02
CA ILE A 321 -13.83 -12.69 21.84
C ILE A 321 -13.92 -11.73 23.02
N TYR A 322 -12.74 -11.47 23.63
CA TYR A 322 -12.57 -10.46 24.66
C TYR A 322 -11.60 -9.40 24.14
N LEU A 323 -11.98 -8.14 24.27
CA LEU A 323 -11.14 -6.99 24.00
C LEU A 323 -10.98 -6.16 25.26
N PHE A 324 -9.72 -5.86 25.62
CA PHE A 324 -9.36 -5.14 26.85
C PHE A 324 -9.97 -5.75 28.11
N GLY A 325 -10.00 -7.10 28.16
CA GLY A 325 -10.54 -7.87 29.30
C GLY A 325 -12.05 -8.00 29.33
N ARG A 326 -12.81 -7.41 28.39
CA ARG A 326 -14.27 -7.45 28.33
C ARG A 326 -14.75 -8.29 27.15
N LYS A 327 -15.73 -9.19 27.40
CA LYS A 327 -16.33 -10.03 26.35
C LYS A 327 -17.16 -9.17 25.39
N ARG A 328 -17.07 -9.46 24.09
CA ARG A 328 -17.90 -8.79 23.07
C ARG A 328 -19.38 -9.08 23.29
N GLY A 329 -20.22 -8.04 23.21
CA GLY A 329 -21.68 -8.16 23.39
C GLY A 329 -22.16 -8.06 24.84
N THR A 330 -21.30 -7.66 25.78
CA THR A 330 -21.68 -7.49 27.20
C THR A 330 -21.94 -6.04 27.61
N GLY A 331 -22.33 -5.19 26.62
CA GLY A 331 -22.76 -3.80 26.84
C GLY A 331 -21.65 -2.76 26.59
N GLU A 332 -20.51 -3.15 26.01
CA GLU A 332 -19.51 -2.22 25.50
C GLU A 332 -19.95 -1.66 24.14
N SER A 333 -19.65 -0.39 23.92
CA SER A 333 -19.84 0.24 22.60
C SER A 333 -18.61 0.01 21.70
N ILE A 334 -18.82 0.07 20.39
CA ILE A 334 -17.72 0.10 19.40
C ILE A 334 -16.73 1.23 19.71
N TRP A 335 -17.23 2.37 20.15
CA TRP A 335 -16.43 3.55 20.49
C TRP A 335 -15.52 3.33 21.69
N ASP A 336 -15.92 2.51 22.68
CA ASP A 336 -15.08 2.16 23.83
C ASP A 336 -13.84 1.37 23.40
N ILE A 337 -13.99 0.53 22.38
CA ILE A 337 -12.88 -0.22 21.78
C ILE A 337 -12.03 0.71 20.90
N LYS A 338 -12.66 1.49 20.02
CA LYS A 338 -11.95 2.41 19.12
C LYS A 338 -11.14 3.46 19.88
N LYS A 339 -11.61 3.97 21.02
CA LYS A 339 -10.82 4.87 21.88
C LYS A 339 -9.51 4.25 22.37
N LYS A 340 -9.46 2.93 22.57
CA LYS A 340 -8.31 2.17 23.06
C LYS A 340 -7.45 1.58 21.94
N THR A 341 -7.88 1.71 20.69
CA THR A 341 -7.20 1.12 19.52
C THR A 341 -6.78 2.19 18.53
N GLY A 342 -5.47 2.32 18.28
CA GLY A 342 -4.95 3.07 17.15
C GLY A 342 -4.86 2.17 15.92
N PHE A 343 -5.47 2.55 14.81
CA PHE A 343 -5.52 1.73 13.61
C PHE A 343 -4.99 2.48 12.38
N VAL A 344 -4.08 1.82 11.65
CA VAL A 344 -3.58 2.27 10.34
C VAL A 344 -3.69 1.12 9.37
N SER A 345 -4.26 1.37 8.19
CA SER A 345 -4.29 0.43 7.07
C SER A 345 -3.85 1.11 5.78
N PRO A 346 -3.43 0.34 4.75
CA PRO A 346 -2.97 0.87 3.48
C PRO A 346 -4.01 1.76 2.79
N GLU A 347 -5.27 1.40 2.91
CA GLU A 347 -6.38 2.03 2.19
C GLU A 347 -7.02 3.19 2.95
N LEU A 348 -6.66 3.42 4.21
CA LEU A 348 -7.35 4.40 5.07
C LEU A 348 -7.33 5.82 4.49
N HIS A 349 -6.26 6.20 3.77
CA HIS A 349 -6.14 7.52 3.14
C HIS A 349 -7.17 7.76 2.03
N LEU A 350 -7.70 6.68 1.40
CA LEU A 350 -8.63 6.76 0.27
C LEU A 350 -10.00 7.30 0.67
N TYR A 351 -10.35 7.16 1.94
CA TYR A 351 -11.68 7.53 2.45
C TYR A 351 -11.78 8.99 2.86
N PHE A 352 -10.66 9.69 2.99
CA PHE A 352 -10.66 11.11 3.27
C PHE A 352 -11.02 11.93 2.03
N LYS A 353 -11.81 13.00 2.24
CA LYS A 353 -12.12 13.95 1.16
C LYS A 353 -10.84 14.59 0.64
N LYS A 354 -10.77 14.84 -0.66
CA LYS A 354 -9.61 15.48 -1.31
C LYS A 354 -9.24 16.83 -0.70
N SER A 355 -10.21 17.54 -0.11
CA SER A 355 -10.02 18.83 0.56
C SER A 355 -9.55 18.72 2.02
N THR A 356 -9.33 17.52 2.56
CA THR A 356 -8.89 17.34 3.95
C THR A 356 -7.38 17.56 4.06
N ASN A 357 -6.96 18.47 4.92
CA ASN A 357 -5.54 18.77 5.18
C ASN A 357 -4.93 17.80 6.20
N GLY A 358 -3.59 17.79 6.31
CA GLY A 358 -2.87 16.87 7.18
C GLY A 358 -3.21 17.05 8.67
N PHE A 359 -3.46 18.28 9.13
CA PHE A 359 -3.87 18.54 10.50
C PHE A 359 -5.25 17.93 10.81
N ASP A 360 -6.24 18.16 9.94
CA ASP A 360 -7.60 17.65 10.14
C ASP A 360 -7.64 16.11 10.08
N VAL A 361 -6.79 15.50 9.25
CA VAL A 361 -6.62 14.04 9.24
C VAL A 361 -6.09 13.55 10.58
N ALA A 362 -5.01 14.14 11.10
CA ALA A 362 -4.43 13.75 12.39
C ALA A 362 -5.42 13.98 13.54
N ALA A 363 -6.08 15.14 13.57
CA ALA A 363 -7.06 15.53 14.59
C ALA A 363 -8.32 14.64 14.59
N SER A 364 -8.73 14.11 13.41
CA SER A 364 -9.87 13.20 13.30
C SER A 364 -9.69 11.91 14.14
N GLY A 365 -8.45 11.56 14.45
CA GLY A 365 -8.11 10.43 15.33
C GLY A 365 -8.60 10.56 16.77
N LEU A 366 -8.83 11.78 17.25
CA LEU A 366 -9.45 12.02 18.57
C LEU A 366 -10.87 11.45 18.67
N PHE A 367 -11.56 11.32 17.53
CA PHE A 367 -12.95 10.89 17.44
C PHE A 367 -13.13 9.61 16.63
N ASP A 368 -12.06 9.04 16.07
CA ASP A 368 -12.07 7.88 15.16
C ASP A 368 -12.96 8.06 13.91
N THR A 369 -13.11 9.29 13.43
CA THR A 369 -13.92 9.63 12.26
C THR A 369 -13.06 9.77 11.00
N ILE A 370 -13.65 9.59 9.83
CA ILE A 370 -13.04 9.86 8.52
C ILE A 370 -13.28 11.33 8.16
N GLY A 371 -12.47 12.21 8.75
CA GLY A 371 -12.59 13.67 8.69
C GLY A 371 -12.90 14.27 10.04
N LEU A 372 -12.58 15.57 10.19
CA LEU A 372 -12.80 16.32 11.42
C LEU A 372 -14.17 17.01 11.37
N PHE A 373 -15.19 16.40 12.01
CA PHE A 373 -16.57 16.90 12.03
C PHE A 373 -16.94 17.62 13.33
N ARG A 374 -16.03 17.65 14.31
CA ARG A 374 -16.23 18.27 15.62
C ARG A 374 -15.19 19.35 15.84
N LYS A 375 -15.60 20.44 16.50
CA LYS A 375 -14.64 21.45 16.97
C LYS A 375 -13.76 20.85 18.04
N ILE A 376 -12.47 21.11 17.97
CA ILE A 376 -11.46 20.73 18.96
C ILE A 376 -11.06 21.97 19.77
N ASN A 377 -10.77 21.74 21.06
CA ASN A 377 -10.30 22.80 21.95
C ASN A 377 -8.79 23.04 21.81
N GLU A 378 -8.25 24.07 22.44
CA GLU A 378 -6.83 24.45 22.32
C GLU A 378 -5.88 23.35 22.85
N GLN A 379 -6.27 22.62 23.91
CA GLN A 379 -5.47 21.52 24.43
C GLN A 379 -5.38 20.36 23.41
N GLN A 380 -6.49 20.05 22.75
CA GLN A 380 -6.52 19.04 21.68
C GLN A 380 -5.71 19.46 20.45
N LYS A 381 -5.78 20.76 20.07
CA LYS A 381 -4.93 21.30 18.99
C LYS A 381 -3.45 21.17 19.34
N LEU A 382 -3.08 21.55 20.55
CA LEU A 382 -1.70 21.43 21.02
C LEU A 382 -1.22 19.97 21.00
N LEU A 383 -2.07 19.02 21.45
CA LEU A 383 -1.76 17.59 21.44
C LEU A 383 -1.51 17.08 20.02
N VAL A 384 -2.38 17.44 19.06
CA VAL A 384 -2.20 17.07 17.64
C VAL A 384 -0.89 17.65 17.09
N THR A 385 -0.63 18.93 17.38
CA THR A 385 0.61 19.60 16.94
C THR A 385 1.85 18.92 17.49
N LYS A 386 1.86 18.56 18.78
CA LYS A 386 2.98 17.84 19.41
C LYS A 386 3.24 16.47 18.78
N TRP A 387 2.20 15.70 18.43
CA TRP A 387 2.37 14.46 17.69
C TRP A 387 2.93 14.70 16.29
N MET A 388 2.46 15.74 15.58
CA MET A 388 3.01 16.08 14.26
C MET A 388 4.48 16.55 14.36
N GLN A 389 4.86 17.26 15.43
CA GLN A 389 6.24 17.62 15.71
C GLN A 389 7.12 16.40 15.98
N LEU A 390 6.67 15.50 16.84
CA LEU A 390 7.41 14.28 17.13
C LEU A 390 7.71 13.48 15.85
N LEU A 391 6.74 13.39 14.94
CA LEU A 391 6.86 12.68 13.66
C LEU A 391 7.52 13.53 12.55
N LYS A 392 7.95 14.78 12.85
CA LYS A 392 8.58 15.72 11.90
C LYS A 392 7.74 16.07 10.68
N ILE A 393 6.43 16.17 10.87
CA ILE A 393 5.45 16.42 9.80
C ILE A 393 4.65 17.72 10.01
N GLU A 394 5.14 18.70 10.78
CA GLU A 394 4.46 20.01 11.02
C GLU A 394 4.24 20.77 9.71
N HIS A 395 5.17 20.64 8.77
CA HIS A 395 5.09 21.29 7.47
C HIS A 395 3.92 20.78 6.60
N LEU A 396 3.28 19.67 6.99
CA LEU A 396 2.15 19.06 6.30
C LEU A 396 0.79 19.53 6.83
N THR A 397 0.75 20.31 7.92
CA THR A 397 -0.48 20.75 8.58
C THR A 397 -1.52 21.36 7.63
N LYS A 398 -1.07 22.21 6.70
CA LYS A 398 -1.94 22.93 5.75
C LYS A 398 -2.03 22.27 4.37
N ARG A 399 -1.23 21.24 4.09
CA ARG A 399 -1.24 20.55 2.80
C ARG A 399 -2.38 19.53 2.75
N PHE A 400 -3.04 19.43 1.62
CA PHE A 400 -4.10 18.43 1.42
C PHE A 400 -3.52 17.01 1.34
N LEU A 401 -4.20 16.06 1.96
CA LEU A 401 -3.72 14.67 2.06
C LEU A 401 -3.38 14.07 0.68
N PHE A 402 -4.20 14.33 -0.34
CA PHE A 402 -3.97 13.81 -1.69
C PHE A 402 -2.74 14.40 -2.41
N GLN A 403 -2.18 15.51 -1.91
CA GLN A 403 -0.97 16.15 -2.44
C GLN A 403 0.31 15.64 -1.77
N LEU A 404 0.15 14.86 -0.72
CA LEU A 404 1.26 14.28 0.03
C LEU A 404 1.81 13.04 -0.68
N SER A 405 3.11 12.81 -0.55
CA SER A 405 3.73 11.54 -0.94
C SER A 405 3.17 10.38 -0.11
N ASN A 406 3.34 9.16 -0.57
CA ASN A 406 2.86 7.97 0.17
C ASN A 406 3.41 7.92 1.60
N SER A 407 4.69 8.23 1.79
CA SER A 407 5.32 8.26 3.12
C SER A 407 4.75 9.36 4.02
N GLU A 408 4.57 10.58 3.50
CA GLU A 408 3.94 11.66 4.24
C GLU A 408 2.52 11.30 4.66
N GLN A 409 1.74 10.67 3.77
CA GLN A 409 0.39 10.16 4.09
C GLN A 409 0.45 9.12 5.22
N ARG A 410 1.40 8.18 5.19
CA ARG A 410 1.57 7.16 6.24
C ARG A 410 1.88 7.78 7.59
N LEU A 411 2.78 8.78 7.63
CA LEU A 411 3.11 9.48 8.88
C LEU A 411 1.93 10.28 9.43
N VAL A 412 1.15 10.94 8.56
CA VAL A 412 -0.08 11.64 8.99
C VAL A 412 -1.12 10.66 9.54
N LEU A 413 -1.30 9.49 8.92
CA LEU A 413 -2.20 8.44 9.42
C LEU A 413 -1.67 7.81 10.72
N LEU A 414 -0.35 7.72 10.89
CA LEU A 414 0.25 7.30 12.16
C LEU A 414 -0.02 8.34 13.25
N ALA A 415 0.15 9.64 12.97
CA ALA A 415 -0.24 10.71 13.90
C ALA A 415 -1.71 10.59 14.32
N ARG A 416 -2.60 10.35 13.36
CA ARG A 416 -4.02 10.09 13.61
C ARG A 416 -4.25 8.91 14.55
N ALA A 417 -3.56 7.80 14.37
CA ALA A 417 -3.71 6.64 15.22
C ALA A 417 -3.18 6.88 16.65
N LEU A 418 -2.16 7.73 16.80
CA LEU A 418 -1.45 7.97 18.06
C LEU A 418 -2.05 9.11 18.90
N VAL A 419 -2.78 10.05 18.30
CA VAL A 419 -3.22 11.31 18.95
C VAL A 419 -4.03 11.09 20.23
N LYS A 420 -4.73 9.95 20.36
CA LYS A 420 -5.48 9.55 21.55
C LYS A 420 -4.67 8.68 22.52
N ASN A 421 -3.38 8.50 22.26
CA ASN A 421 -2.45 7.66 23.05
C ASN A 421 -2.99 6.26 23.35
N PRO A 422 -3.43 5.47 22.35
CA PRO A 422 -4.11 4.20 22.59
C PRO A 422 -3.18 3.15 23.20
N PRO A 423 -3.67 2.25 24.08
CA PRO A 423 -2.89 1.14 24.62
C PRO A 423 -2.62 0.02 23.59
N LEU A 424 -3.47 -0.12 22.57
CA LEU A 424 -3.29 -1.07 21.46
C LEU A 424 -3.09 -0.31 20.14
N LEU A 425 -2.01 -0.64 19.44
CA LEU A 425 -1.73 -0.12 18.10
C LEU A 425 -1.80 -1.27 17.10
N ILE A 426 -2.62 -1.12 16.06
CA ILE A 426 -2.76 -2.07 14.95
C ILE A 426 -2.27 -1.37 13.68
N LEU A 427 -1.21 -1.91 13.10
CA LEU A 427 -0.59 -1.39 11.89
C LEU A 427 -0.64 -2.46 10.80
N ASP A 428 -1.54 -2.28 9.85
CA ASP A 428 -1.74 -3.19 8.73
C ASP A 428 -0.93 -2.69 7.53
N GLU A 429 0.10 -3.42 7.16
CA GLU A 429 1.06 -3.13 6.08
C GLU A 429 1.52 -1.66 6.04
N PRO A 430 2.00 -1.09 7.15
CA PRO A 430 2.23 0.35 7.23
C PRO A 430 3.40 0.83 6.36
N CYS A 431 4.34 -0.06 5.99
CA CYS A 431 5.47 0.24 5.12
C CYS A 431 5.17 0.06 3.63
N GLN A 432 3.95 -0.33 3.26
CA GLN A 432 3.56 -0.54 1.88
C GLN A 432 3.77 0.73 1.03
N GLY A 433 4.60 0.62 -0.03
CA GLY A 433 4.88 1.72 -0.95
C GLY A 433 5.89 2.75 -0.45
N LEU A 434 6.55 2.48 0.68
CA LEU A 434 7.71 3.23 1.16
C LEU A 434 8.99 2.75 0.47
N ASP A 435 9.97 3.62 0.34
CA ASP A 435 11.34 3.23 -0.01
C ASP A 435 12.08 2.66 1.22
N ASP A 436 13.30 2.17 1.00
CA ASP A 436 14.06 1.48 2.04
C ASP A 436 14.42 2.41 3.21
N GLU A 437 14.76 3.67 2.94
CA GLU A 437 15.10 4.67 3.96
C GLU A 437 13.87 5.06 4.79
N GLN A 438 12.75 5.26 4.12
CA GLN A 438 11.47 5.57 4.76
C GLN A 438 10.96 4.40 5.60
N THR A 439 11.13 3.16 5.11
CA THR A 439 10.81 1.95 5.86
C THR A 439 11.65 1.85 7.13
N ALA A 440 12.95 2.07 7.05
CA ALA A 440 13.84 2.08 8.20
C ALA A 440 13.44 3.17 9.21
N PHE A 441 13.14 4.37 8.73
CA PHE A 441 12.68 5.48 9.57
C PHE A 441 11.35 5.16 10.28
N PHE A 442 10.37 4.64 9.54
CA PHE A 442 9.05 4.27 10.09
C PHE A 442 9.19 3.18 11.18
N LYS A 443 9.98 2.13 10.91
CA LYS A 443 10.27 1.06 11.88
C LYS A 443 10.88 1.59 13.18
N ALA A 444 11.87 2.49 13.07
CA ALA A 444 12.52 3.08 14.22
C ALA A 444 11.55 3.92 15.06
N ILE A 445 10.69 4.71 14.42
CA ILE A 445 9.62 5.46 15.10
C ILE A 445 8.70 4.53 15.89
N ILE A 446 8.20 3.46 15.25
CA ILE A 446 7.31 2.50 15.91
C ILE A 446 8.02 1.81 17.06
N ASN A 447 9.30 1.44 16.88
CA ASN A 447 10.10 0.83 17.92
C ASN A 447 10.17 1.73 19.17
N GLU A 448 10.55 2.99 19.01
CA GLU A 448 10.66 3.94 20.13
C GLU A 448 9.31 4.20 20.80
N ILE A 449 8.23 4.44 20.03
CA ILE A 449 6.90 4.70 20.57
C ILE A 449 6.37 3.50 21.37
N CYS A 450 6.56 2.28 20.86
CA CYS A 450 6.06 1.07 21.49
C CYS A 450 6.84 0.73 22.76
N VAL A 451 8.15 0.97 22.77
CA VAL A 451 9.01 0.72 23.94
C VAL A 451 8.74 1.77 25.02
N ALA A 452 8.83 3.07 24.70
CA ALA A 452 8.63 4.16 25.66
C ALA A 452 7.22 4.18 26.26
N GLY A 453 6.19 3.95 25.44
CA GLY A 453 4.79 3.94 25.87
C GLY A 453 4.30 2.60 26.45
N ASN A 454 5.14 1.56 26.47
CA ASN A 454 4.75 0.18 26.78
C ASN A 454 3.47 -0.25 26.07
N LYS A 455 3.39 0.03 24.76
CA LYS A 455 2.19 -0.22 23.96
C LYS A 455 2.12 -1.68 23.50
N THR A 456 0.89 -2.20 23.46
CA THR A 456 0.59 -3.43 22.75
C THR A 456 0.59 -3.14 21.25
N LEU A 457 1.24 -3.99 20.45
CA LEU A 457 1.34 -3.83 18.99
C LEU A 457 0.88 -5.10 18.28
N ILE A 458 0.05 -4.92 17.27
CA ILE A 458 -0.22 -5.91 16.22
C ILE A 458 0.27 -5.31 14.90
N TYR A 459 1.31 -5.89 14.34
CA TYR A 459 1.98 -5.41 13.13
C TYR A 459 1.82 -6.43 12.02
N VAL A 460 1.22 -6.04 10.91
CA VAL A 460 1.06 -6.92 9.75
C VAL A 460 2.07 -6.53 8.68
N SER A 461 2.86 -7.49 8.23
CA SER A 461 3.71 -7.34 7.05
C SER A 461 3.93 -8.69 6.36
N HIS A 462 4.12 -8.64 5.05
CA HIS A 462 4.52 -9.78 4.23
C HIS A 462 6.05 -9.99 4.22
N TYR A 463 6.81 -8.96 4.62
CA TYR A 463 8.26 -8.93 4.51
C TYR A 463 8.92 -8.85 5.88
N PRO A 464 9.74 -9.86 6.29
CA PRO A 464 10.45 -9.84 7.57
C PRO A 464 11.31 -8.59 7.78
N ALA A 465 11.89 -8.04 6.71
CA ALA A 465 12.71 -6.83 6.76
C ALA A 465 11.94 -5.57 7.20
N GLU A 466 10.62 -5.56 7.06
CA GLU A 466 9.75 -4.44 7.47
C GLU A 466 9.31 -4.49 8.93
N ILE A 467 9.56 -5.61 9.64
CA ILE A 467 9.11 -5.80 11.02
C ILE A 467 10.00 -4.98 11.98
N PRO A 468 9.42 -4.14 12.88
CA PRO A 468 10.18 -3.41 13.89
C PRO A 468 10.86 -4.35 14.89
N GLU A 469 12.03 -3.95 15.41
CA GLU A 469 12.82 -4.75 16.38
C GLU A 469 12.08 -5.04 17.69
N CYS A 470 11.15 -4.16 18.10
CA CYS A 470 10.35 -4.34 19.31
C CYS A 470 9.35 -5.50 19.21
N VAL A 471 9.08 -6.04 18.03
CA VAL A 471 8.22 -7.21 17.84
C VAL A 471 8.96 -8.47 18.29
N THR A 472 8.34 -9.22 19.20
CA THR A 472 8.96 -10.41 19.81
C THR A 472 8.11 -11.66 19.66
N LYS A 473 6.87 -11.52 19.19
CA LYS A 473 5.93 -12.63 19.03
C LYS A 473 5.37 -12.66 17.62
N PHE A 474 5.07 -13.86 17.16
CA PHE A 474 4.63 -14.08 15.77
C PHE A 474 3.37 -14.95 15.77
N ILE A 475 2.50 -14.67 14.82
CA ILE A 475 1.36 -15.50 14.48
C ILE A 475 1.27 -15.56 12.95
N LYS A 476 1.11 -16.75 12.40
CA LYS A 476 0.97 -16.96 10.97
C LYS A 476 -0.36 -17.61 10.66
N LEU A 477 -1.07 -17.04 9.69
CA LEU A 477 -2.32 -17.58 9.18
C LEU A 477 -2.11 -18.20 7.81
N GLU A 478 -2.73 -19.36 7.59
CA GLU A 478 -2.82 -19.99 6.27
C GLU A 478 -4.19 -20.65 6.11
N ASN A 479 -4.87 -20.35 5.00
CA ASN A 479 -6.22 -20.85 4.71
C ASN A 479 -7.20 -20.70 5.90
N GLY A 480 -7.17 -19.56 6.56
CA GLY A 480 -8.05 -19.26 7.69
C GLY A 480 -7.67 -19.92 9.01
N LYS A 481 -6.56 -20.65 9.08
CA LYS A 481 -6.08 -21.33 10.30
C LYS A 481 -4.79 -20.72 10.81
N ARG A 482 -4.61 -20.77 12.12
CA ARG A 482 -3.33 -20.46 12.74
C ARG A 482 -2.39 -21.67 12.57
N ILE A 483 -1.21 -21.43 11.99
CA ILE A 483 -0.19 -22.48 11.80
C ILE A 483 1.06 -22.28 12.67
N GLU A 484 1.23 -21.10 13.28
CA GLU A 484 2.32 -20.74 14.16
C GLU A 484 1.86 -19.77 15.25
#